data_8890231c711b845075072df5246cae4c
#
_entry.id   8890231c711b845075072df5246cae4c
#
_cell.length_a   1.000
_cell.length_b   1.000
_cell.length_c   1.000
_cell.angle_alpha   90.00
_cell.angle_beta   90.00
_cell.angle_gamma   90.00
#
_symmetry.space_group_name_H-M   'P 1'
#
loop_
_entity.id
_entity.type
_entity.pdbx_description
1 polymer ?
#
loop_
_entity_poly.entity_id
_entity_poly.type
_entity_poly.pdbx_seq_one_letter_code
_entity_poly.pdbx_strand_id
1 'polypeptide(L)'
;MYFSPQPGDHTIGSGGQKFGRRCYFQNHVHNEESEGRPQVTLVSRNARFAHEGRPRVSLVSRNARFAHEGRPRVSLVSQSGYFAHEGRLRVSLVSRNARFAHEGRLRVTFVSQNACFAHEGHLRVTLVSRNARFAHEGRLRVTLVSRNACFAHEGRLRVTLVSRNACFAHEGHLRVTLVSRNACFAHEGRLRVTLVSQSGYFAHEGLGT
;
A
#
# COMPACT_ATOMS: atom_id res chain seq x y z
N MET A 1 -10.00 -19.80 46.28
CA MET A 1 -8.92 -20.34 45.44
C MET A 1 -9.33 -20.10 44.01
N TYR A 2 -8.77 -19.06 43.39
CA TYR A 2 -9.01 -18.75 41.98
C TYR A 2 -7.81 -19.25 41.18
N PHE A 3 -8.06 -20.17 40.25
CA PHE A 3 -7.06 -20.61 39.28
C PHE A 3 -7.02 -19.62 38.13
N SER A 4 -5.89 -18.97 37.94
CA SER A 4 -5.57 -18.22 36.74
C SER A 4 -5.07 -19.20 35.66
N PRO A 5 -5.62 -19.19 34.44
CA PRO A 5 -5.03 -19.97 33.38
C PRO A 5 -3.80 -19.27 32.82
N GLN A 6 -2.70 -19.98 32.81
CA GLN A 6 -1.45 -19.64 32.13
C GLN A 6 -1.68 -19.58 30.59
N PRO A 7 -1.01 -18.68 29.87
CA PRO A 7 -1.08 -18.66 28.41
C PRO A 7 -0.35 -19.87 27.84
N GLY A 8 -1.12 -20.85 27.35
CA GLY A 8 -0.59 -22.04 26.72
C GLY A 8 0.08 -21.74 25.39
N ASP A 9 1.34 -22.12 25.27
CA ASP A 9 2.07 -22.30 24.03
C ASP A 9 1.37 -23.37 23.17
N HIS A 10 0.62 -22.96 22.16
CA HIS A 10 0.17 -23.87 21.13
C HIS A 10 1.21 -23.95 20.00
N THR A 11 2.22 -24.76 20.23
CA THR A 11 3.04 -25.35 19.17
C THR A 11 2.20 -26.40 18.46
N ILE A 12 1.76 -26.14 17.25
CA ILE A 12 1.21 -27.17 16.36
C ILE A 12 2.37 -27.94 15.78
N GLY A 13 2.53 -29.21 16.20
CA GLY A 13 3.52 -30.17 15.72
C GLY A 13 3.16 -30.68 14.33
N SER A 14 3.99 -30.71 13.55
CA SER A 14 4.96 -31.31 12.68
C SER A 14 4.48 -32.54 11.92
N GLY A 15 4.47 -32.42 10.61
CA GLY A 15 4.84 -33.43 9.63
C GLY A 15 5.90 -32.80 8.70
N GLY A 16 7.12 -33.24 8.86
CA GLY A 16 8.38 -32.92 8.26
C GLY A 16 8.42 -32.04 7.01
N GLN A 17 8.78 -30.80 7.19
CA GLN A 17 9.71 -30.03 6.37
C GLN A 17 10.01 -28.71 7.08
N LYS A 18 11.31 -28.39 7.21
CA LYS A 18 11.86 -27.21 7.88
C LYS A 18 11.41 -25.92 7.18
N PHE A 19 10.39 -25.26 7.72
CA PHE A 19 10.12 -23.85 7.47
C PHE A 19 9.78 -23.20 8.80
N GLY A 20 10.79 -22.66 9.45
CA GLY A 20 10.64 -21.92 10.71
C GLY A 20 9.85 -20.64 10.49
N ARG A 21 8.62 -20.58 10.99
CA ARG A 21 7.78 -19.38 10.84
C ARG A 21 6.94 -19.18 12.06
N ARG A 22 7.18 -18.07 12.75
CA ARG A 22 6.39 -17.66 13.90
C ARG A 22 5.25 -16.74 13.45
N CYS A 23 4.02 -17.26 13.49
CA CYS A 23 2.85 -16.42 13.45
C CYS A 23 2.48 -16.04 14.89
N TYR A 24 2.57 -14.77 15.27
CA TYR A 24 2.09 -14.29 16.55
C TYR A 24 0.68 -13.75 16.41
N PHE A 25 -0.28 -14.44 17.02
CA PHE A 25 -1.68 -14.05 17.08
C PHE A 25 -2.06 -13.67 18.50
N GLN A 26 -2.55 -12.46 18.71
CA GLN A 26 -3.28 -12.11 19.90
C GLN A 26 -4.77 -11.96 19.56
N ASN A 27 -5.58 -12.91 20.06
CA ASN A 27 -7.04 -12.98 20.08
C ASN A 27 -7.78 -13.44 18.81
N HIS A 28 -8.40 -14.63 18.94
CA HIS A 28 -9.39 -15.30 18.06
C HIS A 28 -9.01 -15.52 16.60
N VAL A 29 -8.58 -16.74 16.30
CA VAL A 29 -8.20 -17.23 14.97
C VAL A 29 -9.16 -18.31 14.53
N HIS A 30 -9.76 -18.15 13.36
CA HIS A 30 -10.25 -19.27 12.56
C HIS A 30 -9.19 -19.56 11.48
N ASN A 31 -8.50 -20.70 11.63
CA ASN A 31 -7.57 -21.21 10.60
C ASN A 31 -8.29 -22.27 9.78
N GLU A 32 -8.38 -22.06 8.48
CA GLU A 32 -8.61 -23.11 7.51
C GLU A 32 -7.27 -23.38 6.80
N GLU A 33 -6.65 -24.50 7.09
CA GLU A 33 -5.42 -24.96 6.42
C GLU A 33 -5.79 -25.59 5.08
N SER A 34 -5.48 -24.88 3.99
CA SER A 34 -5.34 -25.47 2.67
C SER A 34 -3.86 -25.51 2.30
N GLU A 35 -3.40 -26.63 1.76
CA GLU A 35 -2.01 -26.89 1.41
C GLU A 35 -1.33 -25.70 0.69
N GLY A 36 -0.31 -25.11 1.33
CA GLY A 36 0.55 -24.06 0.78
C GLY A 36 -0.07 -22.67 0.58
N ARG A 37 -1.36 -22.45 0.96
CA ARG A 37 -2.05 -21.16 0.84
C ARG A 37 -2.97 -20.90 2.03
N PRO A 38 -2.42 -20.62 3.21
CA PRO A 38 -3.23 -20.41 4.41
C PRO A 38 -4.20 -19.24 4.20
N GLN A 39 -5.45 -19.46 4.64
CA GLN A 39 -6.46 -18.42 4.74
C GLN A 39 -6.58 -18.04 6.21
N VAL A 40 -6.48 -16.76 6.51
CA VAL A 40 -6.60 -16.23 7.86
C VAL A 40 -7.68 -15.17 7.87
N THR A 41 -8.70 -15.38 8.72
CA THR A 41 -9.71 -14.36 9.00
C THR A 41 -9.59 -13.98 10.46
N LEU A 42 -9.42 -12.69 10.74
CA LEU A 42 -9.16 -12.20 12.10
C LEU A 42 -9.91 -10.91 12.39
N VAL A 43 -10.46 -10.82 13.59
CA VAL A 43 -10.97 -9.58 14.17
C VAL A 43 -10.21 -9.29 15.44
N SER A 44 -9.48 -8.18 15.51
CA SER A 44 -8.68 -7.85 16.70
C SER A 44 -8.48 -6.34 16.86
N ARG A 45 -8.06 -5.92 18.05
CA ARG A 45 -7.65 -4.52 18.26
C ARG A 45 -6.29 -4.24 17.63
N ASN A 46 -5.34 -5.17 17.81
CA ASN A 46 -3.99 -5.05 17.30
C ASN A 46 -3.63 -6.35 16.59
N ALA A 47 -3.29 -6.26 15.33
CA ALA A 47 -2.87 -7.39 14.53
C ALA A 47 -1.45 -7.18 14.03
N ARG A 48 -0.61 -8.19 14.20
CA ARG A 48 0.75 -8.23 13.66
C ARG A 48 0.92 -9.52 12.88
N PHE A 49 1.29 -9.42 11.62
CA PHE A 49 1.57 -10.54 10.76
C PHE A 49 2.99 -10.43 10.24
N ALA A 50 3.75 -11.50 10.44
CA ALA A 50 5.01 -11.72 9.77
C ALA A 50 4.91 -13.08 9.09
N HIS A 51 4.98 -13.13 7.77
CA HIS A 51 4.78 -14.36 7.01
C HIS A 51 5.53 -14.34 5.69
N GLU A 52 5.97 -15.51 5.27
CA GLU A 52 6.52 -15.75 3.93
C GLU A 52 5.58 -16.66 3.14
N GLY A 53 5.50 -16.49 1.81
CA GLY A 53 4.74 -17.37 0.94
C GLY A 53 3.52 -16.71 0.27
N ARG A 54 2.36 -17.37 0.26
CA ARG A 54 1.17 -16.92 -0.49
C ARG A 54 -0.12 -16.91 0.33
N PRO A 55 -0.17 -16.32 1.51
CA PRO A 55 -1.38 -16.32 2.32
C PRO A 55 -2.47 -15.43 1.73
N ARG A 56 -3.71 -15.76 2.11
CA ARG A 56 -4.86 -14.86 2.00
C ARG A 56 -5.23 -14.40 3.40
N VAL A 57 -5.26 -13.11 3.64
CA VAL A 57 -5.58 -12.54 4.94
C VAL A 57 -6.78 -11.63 4.81
N SER A 58 -7.81 -11.89 5.60
CA SER A 58 -8.95 -11.00 5.78
C SER A 58 -8.95 -10.51 7.23
N LEU A 59 -8.90 -9.21 7.43
CA LEU A 59 -8.68 -8.64 8.74
C LEU A 59 -9.57 -7.43 9.00
N VAL A 60 -10.14 -7.38 10.20
CA VAL A 60 -10.75 -6.18 10.76
C VAL A 60 -10.02 -5.83 12.05
N SER A 61 -9.39 -4.66 12.12
CA SER A 61 -8.65 -4.26 13.31
C SER A 61 -8.56 -2.74 13.50
N ARG A 62 -8.19 -2.29 14.71
CA ARG A 62 -7.80 -0.88 14.88
C ARG A 62 -6.42 -0.62 14.29
N ASN A 63 -5.46 -1.45 14.66
CA ASN A 63 -4.08 -1.33 14.21
C ASN A 63 -3.65 -2.63 13.55
N ALA A 64 -3.16 -2.54 12.34
CA ALA A 64 -2.63 -3.67 11.61
C ALA A 64 -1.19 -3.39 11.16
N ARG A 65 -0.31 -4.34 11.40
CA ARG A 65 1.07 -4.31 10.92
C ARG A 65 1.35 -5.59 10.16
N PHE A 66 1.82 -5.46 8.94
CA PHE A 66 2.21 -6.57 8.08
C PHE A 66 3.67 -6.42 7.71
N ALA A 67 4.45 -7.45 8.01
CA ALA A 67 5.77 -7.66 7.45
C ALA A 67 5.70 -8.96 6.66
N HIS A 68 5.95 -8.93 5.37
CA HIS A 68 5.70 -10.09 4.52
C HIS A 68 6.68 -10.18 3.36
N GLU A 69 7.09 -11.40 3.03
CA GLU A 69 7.87 -11.74 1.86
C GLU A 69 7.11 -12.74 0.99
N GLY A 70 7.06 -12.54 -0.33
CA GLY A 70 6.40 -13.47 -1.24
C GLY A 70 5.21 -12.91 -2.03
N ARG A 71 4.03 -13.56 -2.00
CA ARG A 71 2.87 -13.19 -2.83
C ARG A 71 1.53 -13.20 -2.09
N PRO A 72 1.35 -12.43 -1.04
CA PRO A 72 0.10 -12.41 -0.29
C PRO A 72 -1.02 -11.67 -1.01
N ARG A 73 -2.24 -11.97 -0.54
CA ARG A 73 -3.43 -11.15 -0.79
C ARG A 73 -4.02 -10.73 0.55
N VAL A 74 -4.22 -9.45 0.73
CA VAL A 74 -4.71 -8.89 1.99
C VAL A 74 -5.98 -8.08 1.73
N SER A 75 -7.02 -8.40 2.47
CA SER A 75 -8.23 -7.59 2.58
C SER A 75 -8.30 -7.04 4.02
N LEU A 76 -8.34 -5.73 4.18
CA LEU A 76 -8.21 -5.11 5.49
C LEU A 76 -9.20 -3.97 5.68
N VAL A 77 -9.83 -3.96 6.84
CA VAL A 77 -10.54 -2.79 7.37
C VAL A 77 -9.87 -2.38 8.67
N SER A 78 -9.32 -1.17 8.75
CA SER A 78 -8.60 -0.73 9.95
C SER A 78 -8.64 0.78 10.17
N GLN A 79 -8.29 1.22 11.37
CA GLN A 79 -8.00 2.63 11.61
C GLN A 79 -6.58 2.98 11.14
N SER A 80 -5.62 2.11 11.41
CA SER A 80 -4.22 2.30 11.01
C SER A 80 -3.66 1.01 10.42
N GLY A 81 -3.06 1.10 9.23
CA GLY A 81 -2.41 0.00 8.54
C GLY A 81 -0.96 0.35 8.19
N TYR A 82 -0.04 -0.52 8.55
CA TYR A 82 1.38 -0.46 8.16
C TYR A 82 1.71 -1.73 7.40
N PHE A 83 2.27 -1.57 6.22
CA PHE A 83 2.71 -2.66 5.37
C PHE A 83 4.18 -2.46 5.02
N ALA A 84 5.00 -3.41 5.44
CA ALA A 84 6.36 -3.58 4.95
C ALA A 84 6.39 -4.88 4.16
N HIS A 85 6.76 -4.85 2.91
CA HIS A 85 6.65 -6.02 2.04
C HIS A 85 7.70 -6.04 0.96
N GLU A 86 8.22 -7.23 0.70
CA GLU A 86 9.10 -7.53 -0.43
C GLU A 86 8.45 -8.59 -1.34
N GLY A 87 8.48 -8.38 -2.67
CA GLY A 87 7.93 -9.33 -3.64
C GLY A 87 6.65 -8.87 -4.38
N ARG A 88 5.56 -9.65 -4.36
CA ARG A 88 4.31 -9.31 -5.07
C ARG A 88 3.14 -9.24 -4.11
N LEU A 89 2.65 -8.05 -3.82
CA LEU A 89 1.53 -7.84 -2.90
C LEU A 89 0.26 -7.36 -3.63
N ARG A 90 -0.88 -7.89 -3.21
CA ARG A 90 -2.20 -7.33 -3.56
C ARG A 90 -2.95 -6.97 -2.30
N VAL A 91 -3.41 -5.73 -2.22
CA VAL A 91 -4.14 -5.20 -1.06
C VAL A 91 -5.44 -4.57 -1.49
N SER A 92 -6.52 -4.92 -0.78
CA SER A 92 -7.76 -4.18 -0.76
C SER A 92 -7.95 -3.64 0.66
N LEU A 93 -8.07 -2.33 0.81
CA LEU A 93 -7.99 -1.69 2.12
C LEU A 93 -9.02 -0.58 2.29
N VAL A 94 -9.65 -0.56 3.46
CA VAL A 94 -10.37 0.61 3.96
C VAL A 94 -9.76 1.02 5.28
N SER A 95 -9.20 2.23 5.38
CA SER A 95 -8.58 2.70 6.63
C SER A 95 -8.58 4.22 6.76
N ARG A 96 -8.33 4.72 7.99
CA ARG A 96 -8.04 6.15 8.15
C ARG A 96 -6.63 6.48 7.69
N ASN A 97 -5.67 5.71 8.18
CA ASN A 97 -4.26 5.94 7.88
C ASN A 97 -3.64 4.67 7.30
N ALA A 98 -3.00 4.77 6.17
CA ALA A 98 -2.30 3.67 5.55
C ALA A 98 -0.87 4.10 5.19
N ARG A 99 0.10 3.27 5.56
CA ARG A 99 1.50 3.46 5.19
C ARG A 99 2.02 2.18 4.56
N PHE A 100 2.63 2.32 3.40
CA PHE A 100 3.25 1.24 2.66
C PHE A 100 4.73 1.55 2.46
N ALA A 101 5.57 0.62 2.86
CA ALA A 101 6.95 0.52 2.45
C ALA A 101 7.06 -0.80 1.67
N HIS A 102 7.38 -0.75 0.40
CA HIS A 102 7.33 -1.94 -0.46
C HIS A 102 8.41 -1.93 -1.52
N GLU A 103 9.01 -3.08 -1.73
CA GLU A 103 9.91 -3.36 -2.83
C GLU A 103 9.32 -4.45 -3.73
N GLY A 104 9.38 -4.25 -5.06
CA GLY A 104 8.92 -5.24 -6.03
C GLY A 104 7.62 -4.86 -6.78
N ARG A 105 6.58 -5.68 -6.73
CA ARG A 105 5.32 -5.42 -7.46
C ARG A 105 4.13 -5.29 -6.52
N LEU A 106 3.61 -4.08 -6.38
CA LEU A 106 2.46 -3.78 -5.53
C LEU A 106 1.23 -3.41 -6.37
N ARG A 107 0.10 -4.01 -6.02
CA ARG A 107 -1.21 -3.59 -6.53
C ARG A 107 -2.14 -3.30 -5.37
N VAL A 108 -2.64 -2.08 -5.29
CA VAL A 108 -3.47 -1.61 -4.19
C VAL A 108 -4.75 -0.98 -4.71
N THR A 109 -5.87 -1.36 -4.10
CA THR A 109 -7.15 -0.68 -4.25
C THR A 109 -7.60 -0.28 -2.86
N PHE A 110 -7.79 1.02 -2.61
CA PHE A 110 -8.18 1.39 -1.28
C PHE A 110 -8.89 2.75 -1.12
N VAL A 111 -9.52 2.90 0.03
CA VAL A 111 -10.17 4.13 0.48
C VAL A 111 -9.56 4.52 1.83
N SER A 112 -9.06 5.75 1.94
CA SER A 112 -8.49 6.23 3.20
C SER A 112 -8.65 7.74 3.41
N GLN A 113 -8.35 8.19 4.62
CA GLN A 113 -8.17 9.62 4.84
C GLN A 113 -6.74 10.05 4.47
N ASN A 114 -5.74 9.30 4.93
CA ASN A 114 -4.34 9.57 4.66
C ASN A 114 -3.65 8.32 4.12
N ALA A 115 -2.92 8.47 3.04
CA ALA A 115 -2.17 7.43 2.39
C ALA A 115 -0.74 7.89 2.14
N CYS A 116 0.22 7.09 2.57
CA CYS A 116 1.63 7.32 2.30
C CYS A 116 2.22 6.06 1.67
N PHE A 117 2.90 6.22 0.56
CA PHE A 117 3.62 5.16 -0.14
C PHE A 117 5.09 5.55 -0.23
N ALA A 118 5.96 4.65 0.21
CA ALA A 118 7.35 4.59 -0.17
C ALA A 118 7.52 3.27 -0.92
N HIS A 119 7.90 3.31 -2.18
CA HIS A 119 7.91 2.12 -3.02
C HIS A 119 9.02 2.16 -4.06
N GLU A 120 9.67 1.02 -4.23
CA GLU A 120 10.62 0.77 -5.29
C GLU A 120 10.11 -0.35 -6.21
N GLY A 121 10.19 -0.16 -7.55
CA GLY A 121 9.80 -1.17 -8.52
C GLY A 121 8.51 -0.87 -9.30
N HIS A 122 7.52 -1.74 -9.25
CA HIS A 122 6.28 -1.61 -10.03
C HIS A 122 5.06 -1.40 -9.14
N LEU A 123 4.53 -0.19 -9.08
CA LEU A 123 3.35 0.14 -8.28
C LEU A 123 2.13 0.43 -9.18
N ARG A 124 0.99 -0.18 -8.83
CA ARG A 124 -0.31 0.18 -9.41
C ARG A 124 -1.29 0.47 -8.29
N VAL A 125 -1.84 1.66 -8.26
CA VAL A 125 -2.75 2.15 -7.21
C VAL A 125 -4.06 2.65 -7.81
N THR A 126 -5.17 2.24 -7.20
CA THR A 126 -6.46 2.89 -7.35
C THR A 126 -6.87 3.36 -5.97
N LEU A 127 -7.05 4.67 -5.80
CA LEU A 127 -7.17 5.28 -4.47
C LEU A 127 -8.24 6.37 -4.45
N VAL A 128 -9.02 6.38 -3.38
CA VAL A 128 -9.82 7.52 -2.96
C VAL A 128 -9.35 7.97 -1.59
N SER A 129 -8.88 9.22 -1.46
CA SER A 129 -8.36 9.71 -0.17
C SER A 129 -8.55 11.22 0.02
N ARG A 130 -8.34 11.69 1.26
CA ARG A 130 -8.15 13.13 1.48
C ARG A 130 -6.75 13.56 1.09
N ASN A 131 -5.76 12.87 1.61
CA ASN A 131 -4.35 13.18 1.40
C ASN A 131 -3.64 11.94 0.91
N ALA A 132 -2.91 12.07 -0.19
CA ALA A 132 -2.09 11.01 -0.75
C ALA A 132 -0.67 11.54 -0.97
N ARG A 133 0.30 10.78 -0.49
CA ARG A 133 1.72 11.06 -0.70
C ARG A 133 2.39 9.83 -1.30
N PHE A 134 3.12 10.03 -2.36
CA PHE A 134 3.89 9.01 -3.05
C PHE A 134 5.34 9.44 -3.13
N ALA A 135 6.23 8.61 -2.60
CA ALA A 135 7.64 8.60 -2.90
C ALA A 135 7.91 7.29 -3.63
N HIS A 136 8.35 7.34 -4.87
CA HIS A 136 8.44 6.14 -5.70
C HIS A 136 9.59 6.21 -6.68
N GLU A 137 10.30 5.09 -6.81
CA GLU A 137 11.30 4.86 -7.84
C GLU A 137 10.86 3.70 -8.76
N GLY A 138 10.98 3.88 -10.09
CA GLY A 138 10.67 2.84 -11.06
C GLY A 138 9.42 3.10 -11.91
N ARG A 139 8.43 2.20 -11.88
CA ARG A 139 7.21 2.34 -12.71
C ARG A 139 5.96 2.50 -11.86
N LEU A 140 5.39 3.68 -11.87
CA LEU A 140 4.17 4.00 -11.13
C LEU A 140 2.99 4.23 -12.07
N ARG A 141 1.85 3.59 -11.76
CA ARG A 141 0.56 3.88 -12.37
C ARG A 141 -0.48 4.15 -11.30
N VAL A 142 -1.07 5.33 -11.31
CA VAL A 142 -2.03 5.79 -10.31
C VAL A 142 -3.32 6.24 -10.95
N THR A 143 -4.44 5.80 -10.40
CA THR A 143 -5.76 6.42 -10.58
C THR A 143 -6.20 6.91 -9.22
N LEU A 144 -6.40 8.21 -9.06
CA LEU A 144 -6.58 8.85 -7.76
C LEU A 144 -7.70 9.88 -7.79
N VAL A 145 -8.53 9.84 -6.76
CA VAL A 145 -9.41 10.94 -6.39
C VAL A 145 -9.03 11.41 -5.00
N SER A 146 -8.63 12.69 -4.86
CA SER A 146 -8.18 13.19 -3.56
C SER A 146 -8.43 14.68 -3.38
N ARG A 147 -8.25 15.15 -2.15
CA ARG A 147 -8.18 16.60 -1.89
C ARG A 147 -6.77 17.12 -2.21
N ASN A 148 -5.78 16.46 -1.65
CA ASN A 148 -4.37 16.81 -1.83
C ASN A 148 -3.60 15.58 -2.29
N ALA A 149 -2.82 15.74 -3.34
CA ALA A 149 -1.95 14.70 -3.87
C ALA A 149 -0.54 15.25 -4.06
N CYS A 150 0.45 14.56 -3.51
CA CYS A 150 1.85 14.90 -3.69
C CYS A 150 2.57 13.68 -4.23
N PHE A 151 3.35 13.88 -5.28
CA PHE A 151 4.17 12.86 -5.92
C PHE A 151 5.62 13.34 -5.95
N ALA A 152 6.50 12.55 -5.39
CA ALA A 152 7.93 12.59 -5.64
C ALA A 152 8.28 11.28 -6.36
N HIS A 153 8.76 11.35 -7.58
CA HIS A 153 8.92 10.16 -8.40
C HIS A 153 10.11 10.25 -9.33
N GLU A 154 10.85 9.16 -9.41
CA GLU A 154 11.90 8.95 -10.39
C GLU A 154 11.55 7.77 -11.31
N GLY A 155 11.70 7.94 -12.64
CA GLY A 155 11.47 6.89 -13.62
C GLY A 155 10.24 7.09 -14.51
N ARG A 156 9.30 6.15 -14.56
CA ARG A 156 8.12 6.24 -15.44
C ARG A 156 6.83 6.39 -14.64
N LEU A 157 6.23 7.56 -14.67
CA LEU A 157 4.99 7.88 -13.99
C LEU A 157 3.82 8.03 -14.98
N ARG A 158 2.72 7.35 -14.69
CA ARG A 158 1.43 7.59 -15.35
C ARG A 158 0.34 7.83 -14.31
N VAL A 159 -0.29 8.98 -14.35
CA VAL A 159 -1.30 9.40 -13.37
C VAL A 159 -2.59 9.82 -14.08
N THR A 160 -3.71 9.35 -13.57
CA THR A 160 -5.03 9.93 -13.80
C THR A 160 -5.52 10.43 -12.45
N LEU A 161 -5.71 11.73 -12.32
CA LEU A 161 -5.96 12.38 -11.03
C LEU A 161 -7.11 13.37 -11.12
N VAL A 162 -8.00 13.29 -10.15
CA VAL A 162 -8.95 14.34 -9.83
C VAL A 162 -8.65 14.83 -8.42
N SER A 163 -8.27 16.11 -8.26
CA SER A 163 -7.93 16.63 -6.94
C SER A 163 -8.24 18.12 -6.80
N ARG A 164 -8.13 18.61 -5.57
CA ARG A 164 -8.17 20.05 -5.33
C ARG A 164 -6.77 20.65 -5.53
N ASN A 165 -5.78 20.02 -4.93
CA ASN A 165 -4.38 20.43 -5.04
C ASN A 165 -3.53 19.22 -5.47
N ALA A 166 -2.69 19.42 -6.46
CA ALA A 166 -1.77 18.41 -6.96
C ALA A 166 -0.36 18.99 -7.06
N CYS A 167 0.62 18.31 -6.48
CA CYS A 167 2.02 18.67 -6.57
C CYS A 167 2.80 17.48 -7.13
N PHE A 168 3.62 17.74 -8.14
CA PHE A 168 4.49 16.75 -8.76
C PHE A 168 5.93 17.28 -8.74
N ALA A 169 6.82 16.47 -8.16
CA ALA A 169 8.24 16.55 -8.37
C ALA A 169 8.65 15.25 -9.08
N HIS A 170 9.14 15.33 -10.29
CA HIS A 170 9.36 14.15 -11.11
C HIS A 170 10.59 14.26 -11.98
N GLU A 171 11.36 13.18 -12.03
CA GLU A 171 12.48 12.99 -12.95
C GLU A 171 12.19 11.81 -13.87
N GLY A 172 12.36 11.99 -15.21
CA GLY A 172 12.20 10.93 -16.19
C GLY A 172 10.97 11.07 -17.11
N HIS A 173 10.13 10.05 -17.23
CA HIS A 173 8.99 10.07 -18.16
C HIS A 173 7.67 10.26 -17.42
N LEU A 174 7.06 11.42 -17.51
CA LEU A 174 5.78 11.74 -16.89
C LEU A 174 4.65 11.80 -17.92
N ARG A 175 3.55 11.07 -17.63
CA ARG A 175 2.29 11.24 -18.33
C ARG A 175 1.17 11.45 -17.32
N VAL A 176 0.51 12.60 -17.38
CA VAL A 176 -0.54 13.00 -16.44
C VAL A 176 -1.80 13.39 -17.19
N THR A 177 -2.93 12.87 -16.73
CA THR A 177 -4.25 13.43 -17.01
C THR A 177 -4.79 13.95 -15.68
N LEU A 178 -4.96 15.25 -15.57
CA LEU A 178 -5.26 15.92 -14.31
C LEU A 178 -6.46 16.84 -14.44
N VAL A 179 -7.38 16.72 -13.51
CA VAL A 179 -8.40 17.72 -13.22
C VAL A 179 -8.17 18.23 -11.81
N SER A 180 -7.82 19.50 -11.65
CA SER A 180 -7.55 20.07 -10.33
C SER A 180 -7.90 21.55 -10.25
N ARG A 181 -7.94 22.07 -9.02
CA ARG A 181 -8.01 23.51 -8.81
C ARG A 181 -6.64 24.14 -8.96
N ASN A 182 -5.67 23.59 -8.24
CA ASN A 182 -4.30 24.06 -8.23
C ASN A 182 -3.37 22.91 -8.61
N ALA A 183 -2.44 23.15 -9.51
CA ALA A 183 -1.47 22.17 -9.94
C ALA A 183 -0.06 22.79 -9.92
N CYS A 184 0.89 22.10 -9.30
CA CYS A 184 2.29 22.49 -9.31
C CYS A 184 3.11 21.33 -9.89
N PHE A 185 3.96 21.63 -10.87
CA PHE A 185 4.85 20.69 -11.50
C PHE A 185 6.28 21.21 -11.43
N ALA A 186 7.17 20.40 -10.89
CA ALA A 186 8.60 20.50 -11.11
C ALA A 186 9.00 19.21 -11.83
N HIS A 187 9.52 19.30 -13.04
CA HIS A 187 9.77 18.14 -13.88
C HIS A 187 11.07 18.27 -14.66
N GLU A 188 11.84 17.19 -14.67
CA GLU A 188 12.99 17.01 -15.50
C GLU A 188 12.78 15.81 -16.44
N GLY A 189 12.99 15.98 -17.76
CA GLY A 189 12.87 14.92 -18.75
C GLY A 189 11.65 15.04 -19.68
N ARG A 190 11.00 13.91 -20.01
CA ARG A 190 9.89 13.90 -20.98
C ARG A 190 8.54 14.04 -20.32
N LEU A 191 7.83 15.12 -20.63
CA LEU A 191 6.53 15.46 -20.04
C LEU A 191 5.41 15.39 -21.08
N ARG A 192 4.30 14.70 -20.72
CA ARG A 192 3.02 14.79 -21.45
C ARG A 192 1.91 15.02 -20.45
N VAL A 193 1.27 16.17 -20.50
CA VAL A 193 0.21 16.57 -19.57
C VAL A 193 -1.05 16.93 -20.33
N THR A 194 -2.17 16.35 -19.91
CA THR A 194 -3.52 16.84 -20.23
C THR A 194 -4.08 17.42 -18.94
N LEU A 195 -4.24 18.72 -18.90
CA LEU A 195 -4.58 19.46 -17.69
C LEU A 195 -5.86 20.25 -17.86
N VAL A 196 -6.75 20.13 -16.89
CA VAL A 196 -7.83 21.06 -16.63
C VAL A 196 -7.63 21.60 -15.22
N SER A 197 -7.17 22.86 -15.08
CA SER A 197 -6.95 23.48 -13.77
C SER A 197 -7.31 24.97 -13.80
N GLN A 198 -7.65 25.51 -12.63
CA GLN A 198 -7.88 26.93 -12.47
C GLN A 198 -6.57 27.71 -12.31
N SER A 199 -5.57 27.08 -11.64
CA SER A 199 -4.23 27.65 -11.42
C SER A 199 -3.18 26.57 -11.60
N GLY A 200 -2.08 26.88 -12.29
CA GLY A 200 -0.99 25.96 -12.52
C GLY A 200 0.36 26.67 -12.54
N TYR A 201 1.34 26.09 -11.85
CA TYR A 201 2.74 26.47 -11.91
C TYR A 201 3.54 25.32 -12.51
N PHE A 202 4.36 25.64 -13.52
CA PHE A 202 5.19 24.67 -14.19
C PHE A 202 6.64 25.15 -14.17
N ALA A 203 7.51 24.34 -13.58
CA ALA A 203 8.95 24.41 -13.77
C ALA A 203 9.35 23.15 -14.54
N HIS A 204 9.96 23.31 -15.70
CA HIS A 204 10.37 22.20 -16.56
C HIS A 204 11.79 22.44 -17.07
N GLU A 205 12.68 21.49 -16.78
CA GLU A 205 14.01 21.41 -17.35
C GLU A 205 14.05 20.17 -18.27
N GLY A 206 14.27 20.38 -19.57
CA GLY A 206 14.34 19.30 -20.56
C GLY A 206 13.91 19.72 -21.97
N LEU A 207 14.21 18.90 -22.94
CA LEU A 207 13.82 19.13 -24.32
C LEU A 207 12.30 18.97 -24.49
N GLY A 208 11.59 20.07 -24.61
CA GLY A 208 10.21 20.09 -25.03
C GLY A 208 10.14 19.69 -26.52
N THR A 209 9.42 18.59 -26.77
CA THR A 209 8.94 18.23 -28.12
C THR A 209 7.45 18.44 -28.18
#